data_8ab58db8327a7baf6fa5cda48a9d7643
#
_entry.id   8ab58db8327a7baf6fa5cda48a9d7643
#
_cell.length_a   1.000
_cell.length_b   1.000
_cell.length_c   1.000
_cell.angle_alpha   90.00
_cell.angle_beta   90.00
_cell.angle_gamma   90.00
#
_symmetry.space_group_name_H-M   'P 1'
#
loop_
_entity.id
_entity.type
_entity.pdbx_description
1 polymer ?
#
loop_
_entity_poly.entity_id
_entity_poly.type
_entity_poly.pdbx_seq_one_letter_code
_entity_poly.pdbx_strand_id
1 'polypeptide(L)'
;MDDKLRKAFYQIKAENELKQKTKDFIMEKTRGYTRVKLVNYRRFASAFVCIALLLMGGRWLYFTPTVEISIDINPSIELGVNRFDRVVSLESYNDDGKSLVDSLNVKFMNYSDAVNQIIESEDI
;
A
#
# COMPACT_ATOMS: atom_id res chain seq x y z
N MET A 1 -49.02 -52.63 -34.55
CA MET A 1 -48.12 -51.51 -34.95
C MET A 1 -47.95 -50.48 -33.86
N ASP A 2 -48.81 -50.45 -32.84
CA ASP A 2 -48.81 -49.42 -31.78
C ASP A 2 -47.75 -49.60 -30.65
N ASP A 3 -47.30 -50.84 -30.39
CA ASP A 3 -46.41 -51.13 -29.28
C ASP A 3 -44.97 -50.60 -29.48
N LYS A 4 -44.50 -50.56 -30.71
CA LYS A 4 -43.16 -50.00 -31.03
C LYS A 4 -43.14 -48.50 -30.94
N LEU A 5 -44.20 -47.84 -31.32
CA LEU A 5 -44.37 -46.37 -31.19
C LEU A 5 -44.47 -45.97 -29.70
N ARG A 6 -45.25 -46.69 -28.91
CA ARG A 6 -45.34 -46.47 -27.46
C ARG A 6 -44.01 -46.62 -26.76
N LYS A 7 -43.23 -47.63 -27.05
CA LYS A 7 -41.88 -47.81 -26.50
C LYS A 7 -40.93 -46.66 -26.89
N ALA A 8 -40.99 -46.19 -28.15
CA ALA A 8 -40.19 -45.08 -28.59
C ALA A 8 -40.55 -43.77 -27.85
N PHE A 9 -41.82 -43.50 -27.62
CA PHE A 9 -42.27 -42.34 -26.84
C PHE A 9 -41.89 -42.43 -25.37
N TYR A 10 -41.90 -43.61 -24.76
CA TYR A 10 -41.44 -43.80 -23.36
C TYR A 10 -39.94 -43.62 -23.22
N GLN A 11 -39.14 -43.98 -24.21
CA GLN A 11 -37.69 -43.74 -24.20
C GLN A 11 -37.38 -42.23 -24.30
N ILE A 12 -38.07 -41.52 -25.16
CA ILE A 12 -37.87 -40.05 -25.29
C ILE A 12 -38.29 -39.30 -24.00
N LYS A 13 -39.35 -39.76 -23.33
CA LYS A 13 -39.83 -39.17 -22.10
C LYS A 13 -38.84 -39.43 -20.95
N ALA A 14 -38.28 -40.65 -20.85
CA ALA A 14 -37.27 -40.99 -19.88
C ALA A 14 -35.95 -40.22 -20.08
N GLU A 15 -35.57 -40.02 -21.34
CA GLU A 15 -34.38 -39.22 -21.67
C GLU A 15 -34.54 -37.75 -21.28
N ASN A 16 -35.70 -37.16 -21.49
CA ASN A 16 -35.99 -35.79 -21.09
C ASN A 16 -36.00 -35.62 -19.54
N GLU A 17 -36.55 -36.58 -18.85
CA GLU A 17 -36.59 -36.59 -17.37
C GLU A 17 -35.17 -36.74 -16.78
N LEU A 18 -34.35 -37.58 -17.38
CA LEU A 18 -32.94 -37.75 -17.01
C LEU A 18 -32.13 -36.50 -17.29
N LYS A 19 -32.40 -35.85 -18.42
CA LYS A 19 -31.75 -34.58 -18.81
C LYS A 19 -32.11 -33.43 -17.88
N GLN A 20 -33.36 -33.34 -17.42
CA GLN A 20 -33.75 -32.36 -16.41
C GLN A 20 -33.13 -32.64 -15.05
N LYS A 21 -33.15 -33.86 -14.56
CA LYS A 21 -32.50 -34.26 -13.30
C LYS A 21 -31.00 -34.00 -13.31
N THR A 22 -30.33 -34.24 -14.43
CA THR A 22 -28.92 -33.97 -14.60
C THR A 22 -28.66 -32.45 -14.60
N LYS A 23 -29.53 -31.69 -15.25
CA LYS A 23 -29.43 -30.22 -15.30
C LYS A 23 -29.65 -29.61 -13.92
N ASP A 24 -30.62 -30.08 -13.15
CA ASP A 24 -30.90 -29.64 -11.80
C ASP A 24 -29.76 -30.00 -10.85
N PHE A 25 -29.22 -31.20 -10.97
CA PHE A 25 -28.05 -31.65 -10.18
C PHE A 25 -26.79 -30.80 -10.49
N ILE A 26 -26.55 -30.48 -11.76
CA ILE A 26 -25.45 -29.61 -12.15
C ILE A 26 -25.70 -28.18 -11.64
N MET A 27 -26.92 -27.66 -11.75
CA MET A 27 -27.27 -26.34 -11.23
C MET A 27 -27.11 -26.27 -9.70
N GLU A 28 -27.51 -27.29 -8.97
CA GLU A 28 -27.36 -27.35 -7.52
C GLU A 28 -25.90 -27.42 -7.12
N LYS A 29 -25.10 -28.23 -7.76
CA LYS A 29 -23.66 -28.33 -7.54
C LYS A 29 -22.90 -27.08 -7.97
N THR A 30 -23.33 -26.42 -9.04
CA THR A 30 -22.65 -25.22 -9.60
C THR A 30 -23.12 -23.92 -8.94
N ARG A 31 -24.33 -23.90 -8.35
CA ARG A 31 -24.78 -22.73 -7.54
C ARG A 31 -23.90 -22.41 -6.35
N GLY A 32 -23.20 -23.41 -5.81
CA GLY A 32 -22.18 -23.19 -4.77
C GLY A 32 -20.86 -22.62 -5.30
N TYR A 33 -20.53 -22.90 -6.56
CA TYR A 33 -19.24 -22.53 -7.14
C TYR A 33 -19.22 -21.12 -7.75
N THR A 34 -20.37 -20.60 -8.19
CA THR A 34 -20.47 -19.26 -8.81
C THR A 34 -20.71 -18.12 -7.84
N ARG A 35 -20.93 -18.39 -6.57
CA ARG A 35 -20.86 -17.41 -5.49
C ARG A 35 -19.50 -17.39 -4.81
N VAL A 36 -18.42 -17.41 -5.56
CA VAL A 36 -17.18 -16.79 -5.07
C VAL A 36 -17.51 -15.33 -4.84
N LYS A 37 -17.56 -14.97 -3.58
CA LYS A 37 -17.93 -13.68 -3.01
C LYS A 37 -17.16 -12.53 -3.63
N LEU A 38 -17.48 -12.14 -4.86
CA LEU A 38 -16.99 -10.91 -5.51
C LEU A 38 -17.33 -9.64 -4.69
N VAL A 39 -18.34 -9.75 -3.81
CA VAL A 39 -18.73 -8.67 -2.90
C VAL A 39 -17.62 -8.34 -1.90
N ASN A 40 -16.87 -9.33 -1.44
CA ASN A 40 -15.80 -9.09 -0.48
C ASN A 40 -14.53 -8.53 -1.14
N TYR A 41 -14.22 -8.93 -2.38
CA TYR A 41 -13.05 -8.42 -3.10
C TYR A 41 -13.12 -6.89 -3.32
N ARG A 42 -14.29 -6.37 -3.68
CA ARG A 42 -14.48 -4.92 -3.83
C ARG A 42 -14.27 -4.15 -2.53
N ARG A 43 -14.71 -4.70 -1.40
CA ARG A 43 -14.50 -4.08 -0.08
C ARG A 43 -13.03 -4.15 0.34
N PHE A 44 -12.36 -5.25 0.09
CA PHE A 44 -10.92 -5.38 0.34
C PHE A 44 -10.10 -4.50 -0.59
N ALA A 45 -10.47 -4.40 -1.87
CA ALA A 45 -9.81 -3.51 -2.81
C ALA A 45 -9.93 -2.04 -2.41
N SER A 46 -11.11 -1.59 -1.98
CA SER A 46 -11.28 -0.21 -1.51
C SER A 46 -10.51 0.08 -0.22
N ALA A 47 -10.49 -0.84 0.72
CA ALA A 47 -9.69 -0.71 1.95
C ALA A 47 -8.18 -0.64 1.63
N PHE A 48 -7.71 -1.48 0.70
CA PHE A 48 -6.32 -1.46 0.28
C PHE A 48 -5.92 -0.13 -0.39
N VAL A 49 -6.78 0.42 -1.25
CA VAL A 49 -6.56 1.74 -1.87
C VAL A 49 -6.51 2.84 -0.81
N CYS A 50 -7.42 2.84 0.17
CA CYS A 50 -7.38 3.83 1.26
C CYS A 50 -6.09 3.74 2.07
N ILE A 51 -5.64 2.53 2.42
CA ILE A 51 -4.39 2.33 3.14
C ILE A 51 -3.19 2.81 2.31
N ALA A 52 -3.15 2.48 1.02
CA ALA A 52 -2.09 2.93 0.12
C ALA A 52 -2.02 4.46 0.02
N LEU A 53 -3.16 5.13 -0.10
CA LEU A 53 -3.23 6.60 -0.12
C LEU A 53 -2.77 7.22 1.21
N LEU A 54 -3.13 6.63 2.35
CA LEU A 54 -2.69 7.09 3.66
C LEU A 54 -1.17 6.92 3.83
N LEU A 55 -0.61 5.79 3.39
CA LEU A 55 0.83 5.54 3.44
C LEU A 55 1.61 6.48 2.51
N MET A 56 1.14 6.68 1.26
CA MET A 56 1.76 7.61 0.33
C MET A 56 1.67 9.06 0.82
N GLY A 57 0.49 9.49 1.25
CA GLY A 57 0.28 10.83 1.77
C GLY A 57 1.06 11.09 3.06
N GLY A 58 1.03 10.13 4.00
CA GLY A 58 1.79 10.19 5.24
C GLY A 58 3.30 10.25 5.01
N ARG A 59 3.80 9.42 4.08
CA ARG A 59 5.22 9.46 3.69
C ARG A 59 5.60 10.81 3.10
N TRP A 60 4.80 11.34 2.19
CA TRP A 60 5.08 12.64 1.58
C TRP A 60 5.08 13.76 2.63
N LEU A 61 4.09 13.81 3.52
CA LEU A 61 4.02 14.78 4.60
C LEU A 61 5.22 14.70 5.56
N TYR A 62 5.69 13.49 5.86
CA TYR A 62 6.78 13.27 6.82
C TYR A 62 8.14 13.64 6.25
N PHE A 63 8.40 13.30 4.97
CA PHE A 63 9.71 13.50 4.34
C PHE A 63 9.86 14.85 3.62
N THR A 64 8.78 15.66 3.52
CA THR A 64 8.88 16.98 2.91
C THR A 64 9.31 18.00 3.97
N PRO A 65 10.46 18.66 3.81
CA PRO A 65 10.87 19.75 4.69
C PRO A 65 9.85 20.89 4.57
N THR A 66 9.54 21.52 5.69
CA THR A 66 8.63 22.67 5.78
C THR A 66 9.41 23.94 6.08
N VAL A 67 10.53 23.79 6.75
CA VAL A 67 11.45 24.88 7.10
C VAL A 67 12.86 24.42 6.74
N GLU A 68 13.61 25.30 6.08
CA GLU A 68 15.03 25.13 5.81
C GLU A 68 15.79 26.12 6.67
N ILE A 69 16.77 25.63 7.44
CA ILE A 69 17.59 26.43 8.34
C ILE A 69 19.01 26.33 7.83
N SER A 70 19.49 27.44 7.32
CA SER A 70 20.86 27.59 6.83
C SER A 70 21.77 28.10 7.94
N ILE A 71 22.83 27.40 8.20
CA ILE A 71 23.93 27.84 9.06
C ILE A 71 25.06 28.26 8.12
N ASP A 72 25.24 29.54 7.96
CA ASP A 72 26.11 30.18 6.95
C ASP A 72 27.43 30.67 7.53
N ILE A 73 27.94 29.93 8.49
CA ILE A 73 29.27 30.12 9.05
C ILE A 73 30.12 28.91 8.58
N ASN A 74 31.39 28.93 8.77
CA ASN A 74 32.21 27.76 8.44
C ASN A 74 32.19 26.75 9.58
N PRO A 75 31.57 25.56 9.42
CA PRO A 75 31.05 24.88 8.23
C PRO A 75 29.65 25.37 7.76
N SER A 76 29.42 25.39 6.45
CA SER A 76 28.14 25.81 5.85
C SER A 76 27.26 24.59 5.61
N ILE A 77 26.18 24.50 6.35
CA ILE A 77 25.20 23.41 6.31
C ILE A 77 23.77 23.91 6.31
N GLU A 78 22.87 23.14 5.72
CA GLU A 78 21.44 23.40 5.69
C GLU A 78 20.67 22.22 6.25
N LEU A 79 19.80 22.49 7.22
CA LEU A 79 18.91 21.53 7.83
C LEU A 79 17.49 21.74 7.31
N GLY A 80 16.92 20.71 6.68
CA GLY A 80 15.51 20.69 6.37
C GLY A 80 14.72 20.02 7.49
N VAL A 81 13.80 20.77 8.08
CA VAL A 81 12.95 20.33 9.20
C VAL A 81 11.51 20.16 8.72
N ASN A 82 10.89 19.06 9.05
CA ASN A 82 9.49 18.81 8.72
C ASN A 82 8.55 19.45 9.75
N ARG A 83 7.24 19.39 9.49
CA ARG A 83 6.19 19.91 10.40
C ARG A 83 6.10 19.22 11.77
N PHE A 84 6.85 18.14 11.99
CA PHE A 84 6.92 17.42 13.24
C PHE A 84 8.21 17.71 14.02
N ASP A 85 8.90 18.78 13.69
CA ASP A 85 10.19 19.20 14.27
C ASP A 85 11.28 18.14 14.14
N ARG A 86 11.24 17.36 13.02
CA ARG A 86 12.26 16.34 12.73
C ARG A 86 13.13 16.76 11.56
N VAL A 87 14.42 16.57 11.69
CA VAL A 87 15.39 16.78 10.61
C VAL A 87 15.21 15.70 9.56
N VAL A 88 14.79 16.09 8.34
CA VAL A 88 14.53 15.15 7.22
C VAL A 88 15.54 15.28 6.10
N SER A 89 16.21 16.44 5.98
CA SER A 89 17.34 16.65 5.07
C SER A 89 18.48 17.36 5.78
N LEU A 90 19.69 17.07 5.34
CA LEU A 90 20.92 17.71 5.82
C LEU A 90 21.82 17.83 4.59
N GLU A 91 22.10 19.06 4.19
CA GLU A 91 22.91 19.39 3.02
C GLU A 91 24.12 20.22 3.44
N SER A 92 25.24 20.04 2.76
CA SER A 92 26.49 20.77 2.98
C SER A 92 26.84 21.56 1.74
N TYR A 93 27.33 22.80 1.93
CA TYR A 93 27.69 23.68 0.82
C TYR A 93 29.21 23.89 0.69
N ASN A 94 30.00 23.39 1.65
CA ASN A 94 31.45 23.44 1.62
C ASN A 94 32.07 22.11 2.12
N ASP A 95 33.39 21.95 1.94
CA ASP A 95 34.11 20.72 2.30
C ASP A 95 34.10 20.49 3.83
N ASP A 96 34.17 21.55 4.63
CA ASP A 96 34.10 21.46 6.09
C ASP A 96 32.71 21.03 6.55
N GLY A 97 31.66 21.59 5.96
CA GLY A 97 30.28 21.18 6.16
C GLY A 97 30.03 19.72 5.79
N LYS A 98 30.66 19.24 4.72
CA LYS A 98 30.56 17.84 4.30
C LYS A 98 31.20 16.90 5.32
N SER A 99 32.38 17.24 5.81
CA SER A 99 33.05 16.47 6.85
C SER A 99 32.22 16.40 8.14
N LEU A 100 31.57 17.51 8.51
CA LEU A 100 30.66 17.56 9.64
C LEU A 100 29.40 16.70 9.42
N VAL A 101 28.74 16.83 8.29
CA VAL A 101 27.55 16.05 7.92
C VAL A 101 27.84 14.55 7.93
N ASP A 102 29.01 14.12 7.42
CA ASP A 102 29.42 12.72 7.39
C ASP A 102 29.71 12.17 8.80
N SER A 103 30.13 13.02 9.75
CA SER A 103 30.41 12.66 11.14
C SER A 103 29.15 12.61 12.03
N LEU A 104 28.10 13.34 11.65
CA LEU A 104 26.90 13.53 12.42
C LEU A 104 25.74 12.60 11.97
N ASN A 105 25.09 11.99 12.94
CA ASN A 105 23.88 11.20 12.68
C ASN A 105 22.64 11.89 13.24
N VAL A 106 22.32 13.07 12.70
CA VAL A 106 21.19 13.91 13.15
C VAL A 106 19.90 13.69 12.37
N LYS A 107 19.93 12.83 11.36
CA LYS A 107 18.76 12.52 10.55
C LYS A 107 17.65 11.87 11.39
N PHE A 108 16.43 12.41 11.27
CA PHE A 108 15.23 12.01 12.04
C PHE A 108 15.28 12.37 13.54
N MET A 109 16.29 13.06 14.01
CA MET A 109 16.32 13.62 15.36
C MET A 109 15.37 14.81 15.49
N ASN A 110 15.03 15.15 16.72
CA ASN A 110 14.37 16.43 16.99
C ASN A 110 15.30 17.58 16.61
N TYR A 111 14.74 18.63 16.04
CA TYR A 111 15.49 19.80 15.60
C TYR A 111 16.39 20.37 16.71
N SER A 112 15.85 20.56 17.93
CA SER A 112 16.62 21.12 19.04
C SER A 112 17.82 20.27 19.43
N ASP A 113 17.64 18.93 19.44
CA ASP A 113 18.70 17.99 19.76
C ASP A 113 19.76 17.96 18.65
N ALA A 114 19.33 18.05 17.40
CA ALA A 114 20.22 18.09 16.25
C ALA A 114 21.09 19.35 16.25
N VAL A 115 20.50 20.52 16.54
CA VAL A 115 21.24 21.78 16.63
C VAL A 115 22.25 21.74 17.78
N ASN A 116 21.86 21.25 18.96
CA ASN A 116 22.80 21.11 20.08
C ASN A 116 23.97 20.20 19.72
N GLN A 117 23.71 19.06 19.05
CA GLN A 117 24.76 18.15 18.65
C GLN A 117 25.71 18.76 17.61
N ILE A 118 25.20 19.59 16.71
CA ILE A 118 26.02 20.32 15.73
C ILE A 118 26.92 21.31 16.45
N ILE A 119 26.39 22.12 17.37
CA ILE A 119 27.16 23.11 18.13
C ILE A 119 28.25 22.44 18.98
N GLU A 120 27.91 21.34 19.67
CA GLU A 120 28.89 20.60 20.48
C GLU A 120 30.01 19.99 19.62
N SER A 121 29.74 19.65 18.36
CA SER A 121 30.75 19.09 17.45
C SER A 121 31.68 20.14 16.82
N GLU A 122 31.32 21.44 16.84
CA GLU A 122 32.18 22.55 16.41
C GLU A 122 33.16 22.98 17.49
N ASP A 123 32.89 22.68 18.75
CA ASP A 123 33.73 23.09 19.89
C ASP A 123 34.91 22.13 20.15
N ILE A 124 35.09 21.10 19.30
CA ILE A 124 36.19 20.12 19.40
C ILE A 124 37.20 20.37 18.27
#